data_bf8c3fdf465e4cd9b8277b0d4ff14699
#
_entry.id   bf8c3fdf465e4cd9b8277b0d4ff14699
#
_cell.length_a   1.000
_cell.length_b   1.000
_cell.length_c   1.000
_cell.angle_alpha   90.00
_cell.angle_beta   90.00
_cell.angle_gamma   90.00
#
_symmetry.space_group_name_H-M   'P 1'
#
loop_
_entity.id
_entity.type
_entity.pdbx_description
1 polymer ?
#
loop_
_entity_poly.entity_id
_entity_poly.type
_entity_poly.pdbx_seq_one_letter_code
_entity_poly.pdbx_strand_id
1 'polypeptide(L)'
;MLKSKGATVVVTGLDNDKVRLDKAEALHMDYVVNLQQTDLKTYINGITDGYGADVVVECSGAVPAARQGLDIIRKKGFYSQIGIFKDAEIPFDMEKVIQKEITVVGSRSQKPADWEPSLQLMADGLVNAEALVTKIYDISKWDEAYQHLKSGEGIKALLKPLDLDENEGEN
;
A
#
# COMPACT_ATOMS: atom_id res chain seq x y z
N MET A 1 -3.08 -10.34 0.26
CA MET A 1 -3.29 -10.56 -1.19
C MET A 1 -2.06 -11.13 -1.90
N LEU A 2 -0.94 -10.40 -2.11
CA LEU A 2 0.24 -10.96 -2.79
C LEU A 2 0.76 -12.21 -2.07
N LYS A 3 0.91 -12.13 -0.75
CA LYS A 3 1.34 -13.27 0.08
C LYS A 3 0.40 -14.48 -0.04
N SER A 4 -0.92 -14.28 -0.10
CA SER A 4 -1.88 -15.38 -0.29
C SER A 4 -1.79 -16.07 -1.66
N LYS A 5 -1.04 -15.48 -2.59
CA LYS A 5 -0.70 -16.05 -3.90
C LYS A 5 0.70 -16.66 -3.93
N GLY A 6 1.35 -16.79 -2.78
CA GLY A 6 2.68 -17.40 -2.65
C GLY A 6 3.86 -16.46 -2.96
N ALA A 7 3.62 -15.16 -3.11
CA ALA A 7 4.70 -14.21 -3.29
C ALA A 7 5.46 -13.95 -1.99
N THR A 8 6.77 -13.83 -2.06
CA THR A 8 7.58 -13.20 -1.01
C THR A 8 7.40 -11.70 -1.08
N VAL A 9 6.93 -11.10 0.00
CA VAL A 9 6.52 -9.69 0.03
C VAL A 9 7.48 -8.86 0.87
N VAL A 10 8.03 -7.81 0.25
CA VAL A 10 8.80 -6.76 0.92
C VAL A 10 7.92 -5.52 1.03
N VAL A 11 7.66 -5.07 2.25
CA VAL A 11 6.96 -3.81 2.52
C VAL A 11 7.99 -2.75 2.86
N THR A 12 7.90 -1.59 2.23
CA THR A 12 8.83 -0.48 2.46
C THR A 12 8.13 0.78 2.91
N GLY A 13 8.79 1.58 3.73
CA GLY A 13 8.29 2.88 4.20
C GLY A 13 9.42 3.74 4.75
N LEU A 14 9.07 4.89 5.30
CA LEU A 14 9.96 5.86 5.94
C LEU A 14 9.73 5.87 7.46
N ASP A 15 10.50 6.66 8.21
CA ASP A 15 10.32 6.82 9.67
C ASP A 15 8.91 7.29 10.05
N ASN A 16 8.31 8.15 9.24
CA ASN A 16 6.94 8.62 9.45
C ASN A 16 5.86 7.57 9.11
N ASP A 17 6.24 6.45 8.50
CA ASP A 17 5.35 5.30 8.24
C ASP A 17 5.44 4.23 9.32
N LYS A 18 6.07 4.53 10.47
CA LYS A 18 6.31 3.55 11.53
C LYS A 18 5.06 2.73 11.90
N VAL A 19 3.91 3.36 12.07
CA VAL A 19 2.65 2.67 12.40
C VAL A 19 2.27 1.64 11.32
N ARG A 20 2.53 1.94 10.05
CA ARG A 20 2.27 1.04 8.91
C ARG A 20 3.29 -0.08 8.83
N LEU A 21 4.56 0.23 9.10
CA LEU A 21 5.63 -0.78 9.13
C LEU A 21 5.43 -1.76 10.29
N ASP A 22 5.16 -1.26 11.50
CA ASP A 22 4.82 -2.10 12.67
C ASP A 22 3.60 -3.00 12.38
N LYS A 23 2.59 -2.47 11.67
CA LYS A 23 1.44 -3.26 11.27
C LYS A 23 1.80 -4.33 10.24
N ALA A 24 2.69 -4.05 9.30
CA ALA A 24 3.16 -5.02 8.33
C ALA A 24 3.91 -6.17 9.02
N GLU A 25 4.74 -5.87 10.03
CA GLU A 25 5.40 -6.88 10.86
C GLU A 25 4.38 -7.73 11.64
N ALA A 26 3.41 -7.09 12.29
CA ALA A 26 2.34 -7.78 13.03
C ALA A 26 1.46 -8.68 12.14
N LEU A 27 1.35 -8.36 10.85
CA LEU A 27 0.67 -9.17 9.84
C LEU A 27 1.59 -10.17 9.16
N HIS A 28 2.79 -10.36 9.70
CA HIS A 28 3.78 -11.35 9.25
C HIS A 28 4.14 -11.20 7.77
N MET A 29 4.36 -9.97 7.29
CA MET A 29 4.97 -9.75 5.99
C MET A 29 6.40 -10.32 6.01
N ASP A 30 6.86 -10.84 4.87
CA ASP A 30 8.12 -11.58 4.85
C ASP A 30 9.32 -10.68 5.17
N TYR A 31 9.27 -9.44 4.69
CA TYR A 31 10.27 -8.41 4.99
C TYR A 31 9.61 -7.05 5.15
N VAL A 32 10.09 -6.29 6.15
CA VAL A 32 9.67 -4.90 6.39
C VAL A 32 10.92 -4.03 6.45
N VAL A 33 11.00 -3.01 5.60
CA VAL A 33 12.22 -2.24 5.39
C VAL A 33 11.97 -0.75 5.56
N ASN A 34 12.68 -0.13 6.49
CA ASN A 34 12.74 1.32 6.61
C ASN A 34 13.83 1.88 5.68
N LEU A 35 13.41 2.67 4.68
CA LEU A 35 14.28 3.20 3.63
C LEU A 35 15.24 4.31 4.11
N GLN A 36 15.03 4.87 5.30
CA GLN A 36 15.95 5.84 5.89
C GLN A 36 17.12 5.15 6.61
N GLN A 37 16.99 3.86 6.88
CA GLN A 37 17.99 3.05 7.58
C GLN A 37 18.66 2.01 6.66
N THR A 38 18.06 1.72 5.51
CA THR A 38 18.47 0.62 4.65
C THR A 38 18.45 1.03 3.18
N ASP A 39 19.55 0.81 2.48
CA ASP A 39 19.59 0.95 1.01
C ASP A 39 18.80 -0.17 0.36
N LEU A 40 17.65 0.20 -0.25
CA LEU A 40 16.69 -0.75 -0.81
C LEU A 40 17.31 -1.61 -1.91
N LYS A 41 18.16 -1.05 -2.75
CA LYS A 41 18.76 -1.78 -3.88
C LYS A 41 19.70 -2.88 -3.38
N THR A 42 20.56 -2.55 -2.44
CA THR A 42 21.45 -3.52 -1.79
C THR A 42 20.65 -4.61 -1.09
N TYR A 43 19.58 -4.21 -0.38
CA TYR A 43 18.72 -5.15 0.34
C TYR A 43 18.04 -6.14 -0.61
N ILE A 44 17.36 -5.65 -1.65
CA ILE A 44 16.67 -6.50 -2.63
C ILE A 44 17.66 -7.41 -3.36
N ASN A 45 18.80 -6.89 -3.77
CA ASN A 45 19.84 -7.71 -4.40
C ASN A 45 20.31 -8.84 -3.47
N GLY A 46 20.44 -8.57 -2.16
CA GLY A 46 20.85 -9.58 -1.18
C GLY A 46 19.87 -10.74 -1.02
N ILE A 47 18.57 -10.47 -1.07
CA ILE A 47 17.52 -11.50 -0.90
C ILE A 47 17.08 -12.15 -2.23
N THR A 48 17.59 -11.67 -3.36
CA THR A 48 17.27 -12.16 -4.72
C THR A 48 18.50 -12.62 -5.51
N ASP A 49 19.65 -12.80 -4.84
CA ASP A 49 20.93 -13.16 -5.49
C ASP A 49 21.30 -12.22 -6.65
N GLY A 50 20.98 -10.92 -6.50
CA GLY A 50 21.21 -9.88 -7.50
C GLY A 50 20.20 -9.86 -8.65
N TYR A 51 19.19 -10.74 -8.64
CA TYR A 51 18.22 -10.83 -9.71
C TYR A 51 17.24 -9.64 -9.75
N GLY A 52 16.88 -9.12 -8.59
CA GLY A 52 15.91 -8.03 -8.42
C GLY A 52 14.49 -8.51 -8.20
N ALA A 53 13.57 -7.58 -7.93
CA ALA A 53 12.18 -7.88 -7.66
C ALA A 53 11.41 -8.26 -8.94
N ASP A 54 10.62 -9.33 -8.92
CA ASP A 54 9.75 -9.73 -10.03
C ASP A 54 8.66 -8.71 -10.30
N VAL A 55 8.07 -8.19 -9.21
CA VAL A 55 6.95 -7.25 -9.23
C VAL A 55 7.24 -6.10 -8.29
N VAL A 56 6.99 -4.90 -8.75
CA VAL A 56 6.96 -3.68 -7.93
C VAL A 56 5.54 -3.11 -7.95
N VAL A 57 4.99 -2.84 -6.77
CA VAL A 57 3.69 -2.18 -6.59
C VAL A 57 3.94 -0.85 -5.88
N GLU A 58 3.86 0.25 -6.61
CA GLU A 58 4.02 1.59 -6.08
C GLU A 58 2.66 2.13 -5.61
N CYS A 59 2.52 2.35 -4.31
CA CYS A 59 1.26 2.76 -3.67
C CYS A 59 1.31 4.16 -3.05
N SER A 60 2.48 4.78 -2.96
CA SER A 60 2.65 6.05 -2.25
C SER A 60 2.38 7.28 -3.12
N GLY A 61 2.60 7.17 -4.43
CA GLY A 61 2.61 8.32 -5.34
C GLY A 61 3.80 9.26 -5.14
N ALA A 62 4.84 8.79 -4.44
CA ALA A 62 6.06 9.56 -4.27
C ALA A 62 7.04 9.32 -5.42
N VAL A 63 7.47 10.39 -6.08
CA VAL A 63 8.42 10.30 -7.21
C VAL A 63 9.70 9.53 -6.84
N PRO A 64 10.33 9.73 -5.66
CA PRO A 64 11.48 8.94 -5.25
C PRO A 64 11.19 7.44 -5.17
N ALA A 65 10.01 7.04 -4.63
CA ALA A 65 9.62 5.65 -4.53
C ALA A 65 9.42 5.01 -5.91
N ALA A 66 8.79 5.74 -6.84
CA ALA A 66 8.63 5.28 -8.21
C ALA A 66 9.98 5.04 -8.91
N ARG A 67 10.95 5.93 -8.70
CA ARG A 67 12.31 5.77 -9.26
C ARG A 67 13.06 4.61 -8.62
N GLN A 68 13.00 4.47 -7.30
CA GLN A 68 13.57 3.31 -6.60
C GLN A 68 12.97 2.00 -7.09
N GLY A 69 11.66 1.97 -7.35
CA GLY A 69 10.98 0.81 -7.93
C GLY A 69 11.61 0.37 -9.27
N LEU A 70 11.96 1.33 -10.15
CA LEU A 70 12.66 1.02 -11.41
C LEU A 70 14.09 0.55 -11.20
N ASP A 71 14.75 0.94 -10.10
CA ASP A 71 16.10 0.49 -9.78
C ASP A 71 16.15 -0.97 -9.34
N ILE A 72 15.19 -1.38 -8.51
CA ILE A 72 15.17 -2.71 -7.88
C ILE A 72 14.47 -3.79 -8.70
N ILE A 73 13.62 -3.40 -9.65
CA ILE A 73 12.90 -4.37 -10.49
C ILE A 73 13.87 -5.09 -11.44
N ARG A 74 13.68 -6.40 -11.62
CA ARG A 74 14.46 -7.20 -12.56
C ARG A 74 14.15 -6.88 -14.02
N LYS A 75 14.97 -7.42 -14.94
CA LYS A 75 14.62 -7.46 -16.36
C LYS A 75 13.33 -8.23 -16.58
N LYS A 76 12.48 -7.72 -17.47
CA LYS A 76 11.14 -8.28 -17.78
C LYS A 76 10.24 -8.36 -16.54
N GLY A 77 10.46 -7.48 -15.55
CA GLY A 77 9.63 -7.38 -14.36
C GLY A 77 8.32 -6.65 -14.64
N PHE A 78 7.41 -6.72 -13.69
CA PHE A 78 6.10 -6.07 -13.77
C PHE A 78 6.03 -4.92 -12.74
N TYR A 79 5.78 -3.71 -13.21
CA TYR A 79 5.66 -2.51 -12.39
C TYR A 79 4.21 -2.01 -12.40
N SER A 80 3.57 -1.97 -11.24
CA SER A 80 2.21 -1.45 -11.06
C SER A 80 2.24 -0.12 -10.34
N GLN A 81 1.77 0.94 -10.99
CA GLN A 81 1.59 2.26 -10.39
C GLN A 81 0.16 2.40 -9.90
N ILE A 82 -0.03 2.42 -8.59
CA ILE A 82 -1.32 2.63 -7.92
C ILE A 82 -1.35 4.01 -7.25
N GLY A 83 -0.21 4.42 -6.67
CA GLY A 83 -0.06 5.71 -6.02
C GLY A 83 -0.28 6.87 -7.00
N ILE A 84 -1.03 7.88 -6.57
CA ILE A 84 -1.32 9.07 -7.40
C ILE A 84 -0.26 10.11 -7.08
N PHE A 85 0.48 10.54 -8.10
CA PHE A 85 1.45 11.62 -7.96
C PHE A 85 0.76 12.96 -7.70
N LYS A 86 1.41 13.80 -6.90
CA LYS A 86 0.92 15.16 -6.63
C LYS A 86 0.97 16.03 -7.87
N ASP A 87 2.06 15.90 -8.63
CA ASP A 87 2.30 16.71 -9.83
C ASP A 87 1.96 15.90 -11.08
N ALA A 88 1.40 16.57 -12.09
CA ALA A 88 1.03 15.92 -13.37
C ALA A 88 2.25 15.52 -14.19
N GLU A 89 3.34 16.28 -14.07
CA GLU A 89 4.61 16.00 -14.74
C GLU A 89 5.64 15.57 -13.70
N ILE A 90 6.17 14.36 -13.87
CA ILE A 90 7.18 13.80 -12.97
C ILE A 90 8.37 13.29 -13.77
N PRO A 91 9.59 13.36 -13.21
CA PRO A 91 10.75 12.70 -13.80
C PRO A 91 10.64 11.18 -13.60
N PHE A 92 10.36 10.47 -14.68
CA PHE A 92 10.28 9.01 -14.71
C PHE A 92 11.30 8.46 -15.71
N ASP A 93 12.13 7.53 -15.26
CA ASP A 93 13.27 7.03 -16.05
C ASP A 93 12.80 5.99 -17.07
N MET A 94 12.32 6.47 -18.22
CA MET A 94 11.89 5.62 -19.33
C MET A 94 13.03 4.81 -19.96
N GLU A 95 14.28 5.26 -19.84
CA GLU A 95 15.42 4.51 -20.32
C GLU A 95 15.55 3.16 -19.58
N LYS A 96 15.34 3.16 -18.24
CA LYS A 96 15.31 1.90 -17.47
C LYS A 96 14.18 0.98 -17.89
N VAL A 97 13.02 1.53 -18.25
CA VAL A 97 11.89 0.73 -18.75
C VAL A 97 12.28 -0.01 -20.03
N ILE A 98 12.92 0.71 -20.95
CA ILE A 98 13.39 0.13 -22.23
C ILE A 98 14.51 -0.89 -22.00
N GLN A 99 15.57 -0.51 -21.28
CA GLN A 99 16.75 -1.36 -21.06
C GLN A 99 16.46 -2.64 -20.30
N LYS A 100 15.48 -2.60 -19.41
CA LYS A 100 15.06 -3.78 -18.64
C LYS A 100 13.83 -4.49 -19.24
N GLU A 101 13.26 -3.99 -20.33
CA GLU A 101 12.04 -4.53 -20.94
C GLU A 101 10.88 -4.67 -19.93
N ILE A 102 10.68 -3.64 -19.08
CA ILE A 102 9.70 -3.67 -17.98
C ILE A 102 8.28 -3.47 -18.52
N THR A 103 7.33 -4.24 -18.03
CA THR A 103 5.90 -3.96 -18.23
C THR A 103 5.45 -2.97 -17.15
N VAL A 104 5.03 -1.77 -17.55
CA VAL A 104 4.48 -0.75 -16.64
C VAL A 104 2.98 -0.63 -16.83
N VAL A 105 2.22 -0.75 -15.73
CA VAL A 105 0.75 -0.66 -15.75
C VAL A 105 0.29 0.33 -14.69
N GLY A 106 -0.56 1.27 -15.09
CA GLY A 106 -1.30 2.12 -14.17
C GLY A 106 -2.57 1.42 -13.68
N SER A 107 -2.90 1.59 -12.40
CA SER A 107 -4.13 1.08 -11.81
C SER A 107 -4.81 2.18 -11.00
N ARG A 108 -6.08 2.41 -11.25
CA ARG A 108 -6.90 3.39 -10.50
C ARG A 108 -8.30 2.86 -10.28
N SER A 109 -8.77 3.02 -9.03
CA SER A 109 -10.12 2.58 -8.64
C SER A 109 -10.29 1.05 -8.78
N GLN A 110 -11.53 0.58 -8.79
CA GLN A 110 -11.88 -0.83 -8.89
C GLN A 110 -13.03 -1.01 -9.89
N LYS A 111 -13.10 -2.18 -10.50
CA LYS A 111 -14.23 -2.59 -11.33
C LYS A 111 -15.23 -3.38 -10.48
N PRO A 112 -16.52 -3.46 -10.88
CA PRO A 112 -17.48 -4.30 -10.17
C PRO A 112 -17.02 -5.76 -9.99
N ALA A 113 -16.33 -6.32 -10.98
CA ALA A 113 -15.79 -7.68 -10.94
C ALA A 113 -14.66 -7.89 -9.91
N ASP A 114 -14.08 -6.82 -9.33
CA ASP A 114 -13.02 -6.93 -8.35
C ASP A 114 -13.56 -7.14 -6.92
N TRP A 115 -14.85 -6.86 -6.69
CA TRP A 115 -15.46 -6.91 -5.37
C TRP A 115 -15.62 -8.34 -4.86
N GLU A 116 -16.24 -9.21 -5.64
CA GLU A 116 -16.51 -10.59 -5.24
C GLU A 116 -15.23 -11.35 -4.87
N PRO A 117 -14.17 -11.37 -5.71
CA PRO A 117 -12.91 -12.01 -5.35
C PRO A 117 -12.24 -11.40 -4.12
N SER A 118 -12.37 -10.09 -3.90
CA SER A 118 -11.80 -9.41 -2.73
C SER A 118 -12.53 -9.80 -1.44
N LEU A 119 -13.86 -9.85 -1.47
CA LEU A 119 -14.69 -10.30 -0.34
C LEU A 119 -14.43 -11.78 -0.03
N GLN A 120 -14.26 -12.62 -1.06
CA GLN A 120 -13.94 -14.03 -0.87
C GLN A 120 -12.59 -14.21 -0.16
N LEU A 121 -11.56 -13.44 -0.53
CA LEU A 121 -10.26 -13.48 0.17
C LEU A 121 -10.37 -13.09 1.65
N MET A 122 -11.29 -12.17 2.00
CA MET A 122 -11.58 -11.82 3.40
C MET A 122 -12.34 -12.95 4.10
N ALA A 123 -13.36 -13.52 3.46
CA ALA A 123 -14.15 -14.63 4.00
C ALA A 123 -13.29 -15.89 4.27
N ASP A 124 -12.33 -16.15 3.40
CA ASP A 124 -11.37 -17.26 3.54
C ASP A 124 -10.26 -16.98 4.58
N GLY A 125 -10.27 -15.80 5.22
CA GLY A 125 -9.24 -15.39 6.19
C GLY A 125 -7.86 -15.10 5.57
N LEU A 126 -7.76 -15.06 4.24
CA LEU A 126 -6.51 -14.79 3.53
C LEU A 126 -6.13 -13.31 3.53
N VAL A 127 -7.10 -12.43 3.77
CA VAL A 127 -6.91 -10.99 3.93
C VAL A 127 -7.63 -10.53 5.20
N ASN A 128 -6.87 -10.07 6.18
CA ASN A 128 -7.40 -9.49 7.41
C ASN A 128 -7.52 -7.96 7.24
N ALA A 129 -8.65 -7.51 6.68
CA ALA A 129 -8.91 -6.07 6.50
C ALA A 129 -9.22 -5.36 7.82
N GLU A 130 -9.84 -6.05 8.78
CA GLU A 130 -10.16 -5.50 10.10
C GLU A 130 -8.91 -5.07 10.87
N ALA A 131 -7.82 -5.81 10.76
CA ALA A 131 -6.55 -5.48 11.38
C ALA A 131 -5.97 -4.13 10.93
N LEU A 132 -6.41 -3.59 9.80
CA LEU A 132 -6.00 -2.27 9.31
C LEU A 132 -6.82 -1.12 9.91
N VAL A 133 -7.98 -1.41 10.51
CA VAL A 133 -8.83 -0.39 11.15
C VAL A 133 -8.17 0.05 12.45
N THR A 134 -7.71 1.30 12.47
CA THR A 134 -7.05 1.87 13.65
C THR A 134 -8.03 2.51 14.62
N LYS A 135 -9.11 3.08 14.10
CA LYS A 135 -10.13 3.72 14.94
C LYS A 135 -11.47 3.84 14.21
N ILE A 136 -12.56 3.77 14.97
CA ILE A 136 -13.92 4.03 14.51
C ILE A 136 -14.38 5.34 15.14
N TYR A 137 -14.98 6.21 14.36
CA TYR A 137 -15.50 7.50 14.79
C TYR A 137 -16.98 7.60 14.45
N ASP A 138 -17.74 8.35 15.23
CA ASP A 138 -19.05 8.79 14.79
C ASP A 138 -18.92 9.71 13.57
N ILE A 139 -19.88 9.69 12.67
CA ILE A 139 -19.82 10.50 11.44
C ILE A 139 -19.74 12.00 11.75
N SER A 140 -20.31 12.47 12.86
CA SER A 140 -20.19 13.86 13.32
C SER A 140 -18.74 14.28 13.60
N LYS A 141 -17.82 13.30 13.81
CA LYS A 141 -16.39 13.49 14.07
C LYS A 141 -15.52 13.21 12.84
N TRP A 142 -16.06 13.37 11.65
CA TRP A 142 -15.35 13.09 10.40
C TRP A 142 -14.04 13.88 10.26
N ASP A 143 -14.01 15.14 10.75
CA ASP A 143 -12.80 15.96 10.71
C ASP A 143 -11.70 15.41 11.62
N GLU A 144 -12.04 14.99 12.85
CA GLU A 144 -11.07 14.31 13.75
C GLU A 144 -10.51 13.05 13.09
N ALA A 145 -11.37 12.25 12.44
CA ALA A 145 -10.95 11.06 11.70
C ALA A 145 -9.99 11.39 10.56
N TYR A 146 -10.27 12.46 9.82
CA TYR A 146 -9.42 12.92 8.73
C TYR A 146 -8.05 13.40 9.25
N GLN A 147 -8.02 14.20 10.32
CA GLN A 147 -6.76 14.67 10.92
C GLN A 147 -5.92 13.52 11.49
N HIS A 148 -6.54 12.53 12.10
CA HIS A 148 -5.87 11.32 12.58
C HIS A 148 -5.18 10.55 11.43
N LEU A 149 -5.85 10.39 10.28
CA LEU A 149 -5.23 9.77 9.12
C LEU A 149 -4.12 10.64 8.51
N LYS A 150 -4.32 11.96 8.48
CA LYS A 150 -3.35 12.92 7.94
C LYS A 150 -2.09 13.03 8.79
N SER A 151 -2.17 12.85 10.10
CA SER A 151 -1.00 12.84 11.00
C SER A 151 -0.08 11.63 10.78
N GLY A 152 -0.56 10.59 10.09
CA GLY A 152 0.17 9.32 9.91
C GLY A 152 0.02 8.34 11.07
N GLU A 153 -0.67 8.71 12.16
CA GLU A 153 -0.95 7.85 13.31
C GLU A 153 -2.00 6.77 13.00
N GLY A 154 -2.85 7.03 12.00
CA GLY A 154 -3.88 6.10 11.55
C GLY A 154 -3.55 5.41 10.23
N ILE A 155 -4.01 4.16 10.08
CA ILE A 155 -3.96 3.42 8.81
C ILE A 155 -5.30 3.51 8.10
N LYS A 156 -6.38 3.13 8.80
CA LYS A 156 -7.76 3.17 8.31
C LYS A 156 -8.68 3.67 9.43
N ALA A 157 -9.41 4.73 9.18
CA ALA A 157 -10.50 5.19 10.05
C ALA A 157 -11.83 4.80 9.40
N LEU A 158 -12.76 4.33 10.21
CA LEU A 158 -14.15 4.10 9.82
C LEU A 158 -15.04 5.17 10.42
N LEU A 159 -16.06 5.57 9.70
CA LEU A 159 -17.12 6.45 10.20
C LEU A 159 -18.39 5.62 10.42
N LYS A 160 -18.90 5.61 11.65
CA LYS A 160 -20.17 4.99 11.98
C LYS A 160 -21.28 6.01 11.67
N PRO A 161 -22.32 5.63 10.90
CA PRO A 161 -23.51 6.47 10.73
C PRO A 161 -24.16 6.80 12.07
N LEU A 162 -24.90 7.90 12.14
CA LEU A 162 -25.77 8.20 13.29
C LEU A 162 -26.86 7.13 13.34
N ASP A 163 -27.08 6.58 14.53
CA ASP A 163 -28.25 5.72 14.78
C ASP A 163 -29.50 6.62 14.75
N LEU A 164 -30.31 6.51 13.71
CA LEU A 164 -31.51 7.34 13.53
C LEU A 164 -32.60 7.02 14.56
N ASP A 165 -32.48 5.89 15.28
CA ASP A 165 -33.47 5.41 16.24
C ASP A 165 -33.39 6.10 17.62
N GLU A 166 -32.35 6.89 17.92
CA GLU A 166 -32.25 7.58 19.23
C GLU A 166 -32.92 8.96 19.26
N ASN A 167 -33.43 9.49 18.14
CA ASN A 167 -34.03 10.84 18.07
C ASN A 167 -35.57 10.88 17.93
N GLU A 168 -36.28 9.75 17.99
CA GLU A 168 -37.76 9.76 17.96
C GLU A 168 -38.42 9.84 19.36
N GLY A 169 -37.66 10.11 20.41
CA GLY A 169 -38.12 10.08 21.80
C GLY A 169 -38.32 11.42 22.51
N GLU A 170 -38.04 12.58 21.89
CA GLU A 170 -38.24 13.89 22.51
C GLU A 170 -39.01 14.85 21.57
N ASN A 171 -40.35 14.70 21.54
CA ASN A 171 -41.31 15.76 21.20
C ASN A 171 -42.59 15.60 22.01
#